data_a699a7988112851efb70c6a166e0935b
#
_entry.id   a699a7988112851efb70c6a166e0935b
#
_cell.length_a   1.000
_cell.length_b   1.000
_cell.length_c   1.000
_cell.angle_alpha   90.00
_cell.angle_beta   90.00
_cell.angle_gamma   90.00
#
_symmetry.space_group_name_H-M   'P 1'
#
loop_
_entity.id
_entity.type
_entity.pdbx_description
1 polymer ?
#
loop_
_entity_poly.entity_id
_entity_poly.type
_entity_poly.pdbx_seq_one_letter_code
_entity_poly.pdbx_strand_id
1 'polypeptide(L)'
;APQQLYAEPDLVIKVVRDLFNEDFASLVIDGPDAWDNINGYISHVAPDLAERVTRWEKPPSNGTGENAPADAFTAYRIDEQIHKALDRKVYLPSGGSLVIDRTEAMTVVDVNTGKFTGSGGNLEETVTKNNLEAAEEIVRQLRLRDIGGIIVIDFIDMVLESNRDLVLRRLVECLGRDRTRHQVAEVTSLGLVQMTRKRIGTGLLEAFSETCEHCQGRGLLVSHEPVEPRGKQQDEEPRRARRGRSRGGDGAPAGGPNGGKPASRVTSRHPFAR
;
A
#
# COMPACT_ATOMS: atom_id res chain seq x y z
N ALA A 1 10.51 51.44 -14.79
CA ALA A 1 9.66 50.49 -14.08
C ALA A 1 10.54 49.64 -13.17
N PRO A 2 10.15 49.34 -11.93
CA PRO A 2 10.93 48.47 -11.09
C PRO A 2 11.07 47.11 -11.76
N GLN A 3 12.30 46.60 -11.91
CA GLN A 3 12.58 45.30 -12.47
C GLN A 3 12.50 44.27 -11.34
N GLN A 4 11.69 43.22 -11.52
CA GLN A 4 11.62 42.12 -10.57
C GLN A 4 12.92 41.32 -10.64
N LEU A 5 13.71 41.34 -9.55
CA LEU A 5 14.99 40.63 -9.49
C LEU A 5 14.84 39.17 -9.06
N TYR A 6 13.76 38.83 -8.39
CA TYR A 6 13.45 37.48 -7.93
C TYR A 6 11.94 37.28 -7.83
N ALA A 7 11.45 36.17 -8.35
CA ALA A 7 10.12 35.64 -8.11
C ALA A 7 10.25 34.27 -7.45
N GLU A 8 9.46 34.03 -6.42
CA GLU A 8 9.41 32.68 -5.86
C GLU A 8 8.87 31.70 -6.92
N PRO A 9 9.55 30.58 -7.18
CA PRO A 9 9.06 29.60 -8.15
C PRO A 9 7.69 29.07 -7.73
N ASP A 10 6.85 28.76 -8.71
CA ASP A 10 5.57 28.09 -8.49
C ASP A 10 5.78 26.79 -7.68
N LEU A 11 4.82 26.45 -6.82
CA LEU A 11 4.87 25.24 -6.00
C LEU A 11 5.13 23.99 -6.85
N VAL A 12 4.51 23.91 -8.01
CA VAL A 12 4.70 22.78 -8.95
C VAL A 12 6.15 22.67 -9.40
N ILE A 13 6.79 23.80 -9.74
CA ILE A 13 8.22 23.83 -10.11
C ILE A 13 9.10 23.36 -8.95
N LYS A 14 8.78 23.79 -7.69
CA LYS A 14 9.52 23.32 -6.51
C LYS A 14 9.40 21.81 -6.35
N VAL A 15 8.21 21.26 -6.48
CA VAL A 15 7.94 19.81 -6.37
C VAL A 15 8.72 19.05 -7.46
N VAL A 16 8.65 19.49 -8.70
CA VAL A 16 9.38 18.86 -9.81
C VAL A 16 10.89 18.91 -9.56
N ARG A 17 11.43 20.06 -9.17
CA ARG A 17 12.86 20.23 -8.86
C ARG A 17 13.34 19.28 -7.76
N ASP A 18 12.54 19.13 -6.71
CA ASP A 18 12.95 18.41 -5.50
C ASP A 18 12.72 16.89 -5.63
N LEU A 19 11.75 16.46 -6.43
CA LEU A 19 11.37 15.06 -6.56
C LEU A 19 11.74 14.40 -7.88
N PHE A 20 11.62 15.11 -9.02
CA PHE A 20 11.86 14.51 -10.33
C PHE A 20 13.34 14.32 -10.59
N ASN A 21 13.72 13.07 -10.82
CA ASN A 21 15.12 12.68 -11.06
C ASN A 21 15.19 11.45 -11.98
N GLU A 22 16.38 10.91 -12.19
CA GLU A 22 16.65 9.76 -13.03
C GLU A 22 15.92 8.46 -12.62
N ASP A 23 15.48 8.34 -11.38
CA ASP A 23 14.76 7.17 -10.88
C ASP A 23 13.32 7.09 -11.43
N PHE A 24 12.79 8.22 -11.95
CA PHE A 24 11.45 8.26 -12.54
C PHE A 24 11.48 7.86 -14.00
N ALA A 25 10.60 6.94 -14.40
CA ALA A 25 10.47 6.51 -15.78
C ALA A 25 9.89 7.61 -16.67
N SER A 26 8.89 8.34 -16.19
CA SER A 26 8.25 9.44 -16.91
C SER A 26 7.58 10.43 -15.96
N LEU A 27 7.42 11.66 -16.45
CA LEU A 27 6.61 12.73 -15.86
C LEU A 27 5.51 13.08 -16.86
N VAL A 28 4.27 12.83 -16.49
CA VAL A 28 3.09 13.15 -17.31
C VAL A 28 2.44 14.41 -16.77
N ILE A 29 2.22 15.39 -17.61
CA ILE A 29 1.69 16.70 -17.25
C ILE A 29 0.36 16.91 -17.94
N ASP A 30 -0.68 17.18 -17.16
CA ASP A 30 -2.01 17.51 -17.64
C ASP A 30 -2.29 19.01 -17.42
N GLY A 31 -2.80 19.65 -18.45
CA GLY A 31 -3.10 21.07 -18.49
C GLY A 31 -2.05 21.92 -19.24
N PRO A 32 -2.49 22.91 -20.01
CA PRO A 32 -1.62 23.73 -20.84
C PRO A 32 -0.63 24.59 -20.02
N ASP A 33 -1.13 25.28 -18.99
CA ASP A 33 -0.31 26.19 -18.18
C ASP A 33 0.77 25.41 -17.39
N ALA A 34 0.40 24.25 -16.84
CA ALA A 34 1.34 23.38 -16.14
C ALA A 34 2.41 22.84 -17.08
N TRP A 35 2.00 22.46 -18.30
CA TRP A 35 2.92 22.01 -19.34
C TRP A 35 3.97 23.07 -19.69
N ASP A 36 3.51 24.28 -20.01
CA ASP A 36 4.40 25.36 -20.47
C ASP A 36 5.41 25.73 -19.36
N ASN A 37 4.96 25.82 -18.11
CA ASN A 37 5.81 26.14 -16.97
C ASN A 37 6.84 25.03 -16.68
N ILE A 38 6.41 23.78 -16.59
CA ILE A 38 7.30 22.66 -16.23
C ILE A 38 8.23 22.31 -17.35
N ASN A 39 7.73 22.22 -18.59
CA ASN A 39 8.56 21.91 -19.76
C ASN A 39 9.61 23.00 -19.99
N GLY A 40 9.24 24.27 -19.84
CA GLY A 40 10.19 25.38 -19.90
C GLY A 40 11.28 25.28 -18.84
N TYR A 41 10.92 24.95 -17.60
CA TYR A 41 11.86 24.75 -16.51
C TYR A 41 12.84 23.59 -16.78
N ILE A 42 12.32 22.41 -17.12
CA ILE A 42 13.14 21.20 -17.33
C ILE A 42 14.08 21.38 -18.52
N SER A 43 13.60 21.97 -19.63
CA SER A 43 14.43 22.22 -20.81
C SER A 43 15.65 23.10 -20.53
N HIS A 44 15.56 23.99 -19.52
CA HIS A 44 16.67 24.87 -19.14
C HIS A 44 17.57 24.31 -18.06
N VAL A 45 16.99 23.59 -17.05
CA VAL A 45 17.69 23.19 -15.83
C VAL A 45 18.19 21.75 -15.89
N ALA A 46 17.44 20.86 -16.54
CA ALA A 46 17.72 19.42 -16.64
C ALA A 46 17.35 18.86 -18.01
N PRO A 47 18.01 19.29 -19.09
CA PRO A 47 17.66 18.90 -20.47
C PRO A 47 17.75 17.38 -20.72
N ASP A 48 18.57 16.67 -19.98
CA ASP A 48 18.71 15.21 -19.96
C ASP A 48 17.45 14.49 -19.48
N LEU A 49 16.60 15.15 -18.69
CA LEU A 49 15.31 14.61 -18.24
C LEU A 49 14.16 14.97 -19.18
N ALA A 50 14.37 15.84 -20.16
CA ALA A 50 13.31 16.34 -21.05
C ALA A 50 12.62 15.22 -21.86
N GLU A 51 13.36 14.18 -22.26
CA GLU A 51 12.82 13.03 -23.00
C GLU A 51 11.82 12.21 -22.18
N ARG A 52 11.85 12.33 -20.84
CA ARG A 52 10.94 11.64 -19.92
C ARG A 52 9.69 12.45 -19.61
N VAL A 53 9.59 13.68 -20.12
CA VAL A 53 8.44 14.56 -19.88
C VAL A 53 7.47 14.45 -21.04
N THR A 54 6.23 14.11 -20.73
CA THR A 54 5.19 13.94 -21.72
C THR A 54 3.95 14.75 -21.35
N ARG A 55 3.33 15.37 -22.36
CA ARG A 55 2.04 16.03 -22.17
C ARG A 55 0.93 14.99 -22.21
N TRP A 56 -0.02 15.11 -21.28
CA TRP A 56 -1.22 14.33 -21.35
C TRP A 56 -2.07 14.75 -22.55
N GLU A 57 -2.40 13.81 -23.39
CA GLU A 57 -3.33 14.00 -24.48
C GLU A 57 -4.51 13.07 -24.28
N LYS A 58 -5.72 13.63 -24.29
CA LYS A 58 -6.94 12.83 -24.16
C LYS A 58 -7.02 11.82 -25.30
N PRO A 59 -7.11 10.51 -25.00
CA PRO A 59 -7.25 9.52 -26.07
C PRO A 59 -8.49 9.77 -26.89
N PRO A 60 -8.47 9.54 -28.21
CA PRO A 60 -9.64 9.65 -29.04
C PRO A 60 -10.71 8.68 -28.56
N SER A 61 -11.97 9.15 -28.43
CA SER A 61 -13.10 8.30 -28.07
C SER A 61 -13.32 7.30 -29.20
N ASN A 62 -12.88 6.06 -28.98
CA ASN A 62 -13.25 4.96 -29.85
C ASN A 62 -14.75 4.76 -29.67
N GLY A 63 -15.55 4.85 -30.76
CA GLY A 63 -17.01 4.85 -30.76
C GLY A 63 -17.73 3.62 -30.19
N THR A 64 -17.10 2.89 -29.27
CA THR A 64 -17.61 1.70 -28.56
C THR A 64 -18.29 2.00 -27.24
N GLY A 65 -18.59 3.28 -26.95
CA GLY A 65 -19.38 3.64 -25.75
C GLY A 65 -18.59 3.64 -24.41
N GLU A 66 -17.34 3.25 -24.39
CA GLU A 66 -16.48 3.43 -23.23
C GLU A 66 -16.00 4.89 -23.20
N ASN A 67 -16.35 5.60 -22.13
CA ASN A 67 -15.89 6.96 -21.90
C ASN A 67 -14.36 6.96 -21.80
N ALA A 68 -13.69 7.59 -22.78
CA ALA A 68 -12.27 7.84 -22.67
C ALA A 68 -11.99 8.64 -21.38
N PRO A 69 -10.89 8.32 -20.63
CA PRO A 69 -10.57 9.01 -19.39
C PRO A 69 -10.50 10.52 -19.63
N ALA A 70 -11.13 11.29 -18.72
CA ALA A 70 -11.27 12.72 -18.86
C ALA A 70 -9.94 13.46 -18.67
N ASP A 71 -9.10 12.94 -17.80
CA ASP A 71 -7.82 13.51 -17.35
C ASP A 71 -6.78 12.42 -17.03
N ALA A 72 -5.55 12.85 -16.75
CA ALA A 72 -4.45 11.97 -16.39
C ALA A 72 -4.72 11.22 -15.08
N PHE A 73 -5.36 11.83 -14.09
CA PHE A 73 -5.66 11.20 -12.80
C PHE A 73 -6.56 9.98 -12.97
N THR A 74 -7.62 10.14 -13.75
CA THR A 74 -8.55 9.05 -14.10
C THR A 74 -7.84 7.95 -14.90
N ALA A 75 -7.04 8.33 -15.90
CA ALA A 75 -6.34 7.37 -16.75
C ALA A 75 -5.35 6.49 -16.00
N TYR A 76 -4.60 7.08 -15.08
CA TYR A 76 -3.63 6.38 -14.24
C TYR A 76 -4.22 5.88 -12.93
N ARG A 77 -5.54 6.04 -12.68
CA ARG A 77 -6.24 5.60 -11.46
C ARG A 77 -5.57 6.14 -10.19
N ILE A 78 -5.16 7.41 -10.20
CA ILE A 78 -4.39 8.03 -9.10
C ILE A 78 -5.22 8.07 -7.83
N ASP A 79 -6.51 8.41 -7.89
CA ASP A 79 -7.38 8.47 -6.72
C ASP A 79 -7.50 7.11 -6.01
N GLU A 80 -7.61 6.02 -6.77
CA GLU A 80 -7.63 4.68 -6.19
C GLU A 80 -6.29 4.32 -5.51
N GLN A 81 -5.17 4.74 -6.11
CA GLN A 81 -3.85 4.53 -5.52
C GLN A 81 -3.67 5.35 -4.24
N ILE A 82 -4.19 6.59 -4.20
CA ILE A 82 -4.19 7.42 -2.99
C ILE A 82 -5.03 6.76 -1.90
N HIS A 83 -6.26 6.32 -2.20
CA HIS A 83 -7.09 5.61 -1.24
C HIS A 83 -6.40 4.36 -0.70
N LYS A 84 -5.78 3.56 -1.55
CA LYS A 84 -4.99 2.39 -1.12
C LYS A 84 -3.78 2.79 -0.26
N ALA A 85 -3.14 3.92 -0.56
CA ALA A 85 -2.02 4.43 0.23
C ALA A 85 -2.46 5.00 1.59
N LEU A 86 -3.74 5.29 1.79
CA LEU A 86 -4.31 5.70 3.08
C LEU A 86 -4.72 4.51 3.96
N ASP A 87 -4.77 3.28 3.41
CA ASP A 87 -5.11 2.10 4.17
C ASP A 87 -4.10 1.86 5.30
N ARG A 88 -4.61 1.53 6.49
CA ARG A 88 -3.78 1.17 7.65
C ARG A 88 -2.95 -0.09 7.38
N LYS A 89 -3.49 -1.04 6.62
CA LYS A 89 -2.88 -2.34 6.36
C LYS A 89 -2.29 -2.42 4.96
N VAL A 90 -1.05 -2.90 4.86
CA VAL A 90 -0.34 -3.14 3.60
C VAL A 90 0.00 -4.62 3.49
N TYR A 91 -0.30 -5.23 2.37
CA TYR A 91 -0.03 -6.66 2.14
C TYR A 91 1.33 -6.86 1.47
N LEU A 92 2.05 -7.88 1.92
CA LEU A 92 3.34 -8.28 1.38
C LEU A 92 3.17 -9.39 0.32
N PRO A 93 4.08 -9.53 -0.64
CA PRO A 93 4.03 -10.58 -1.67
C PRO A 93 4.01 -11.99 -1.09
N SER A 94 4.71 -12.23 0.03
CA SER A 94 4.72 -13.51 0.76
C SER A 94 3.40 -13.87 1.44
N GLY A 95 2.42 -12.96 1.43
CA GLY A 95 1.15 -13.10 2.13
C GLY A 95 1.15 -12.54 3.55
N GLY A 96 2.28 -12.03 4.04
CA GLY A 96 2.36 -11.24 5.26
C GLY A 96 1.71 -9.86 5.11
N SER A 97 1.78 -9.05 6.15
CA SER A 97 1.21 -7.71 6.13
C SER A 97 1.90 -6.79 7.12
N LEU A 98 1.87 -5.50 6.79
CA LEU A 98 2.25 -4.41 7.69
C LEU A 98 0.98 -3.74 8.21
N VAL A 99 1.02 -3.30 9.46
CA VAL A 99 0.03 -2.39 10.04
C VAL A 99 0.77 -1.13 10.44
N ILE A 100 0.36 0.00 9.90
CA ILE A 100 1.00 1.29 10.14
C ILE A 100 0.05 2.16 10.93
N ASP A 101 0.42 2.46 12.17
CA ASP A 101 -0.37 3.26 13.09
C ASP A 101 0.41 4.48 13.57
N ARG A 102 -0.28 5.60 13.64
CA ARG A 102 0.24 6.81 14.24
C ARG A 102 -0.25 6.92 15.68
N THR A 103 0.70 7.14 16.58
CA THR A 103 0.43 7.58 17.95
C THR A 103 0.60 9.10 18.05
N GLU A 104 0.47 9.68 19.23
CA GLU A 104 0.69 11.11 19.44
C GLU A 104 2.10 11.57 19.02
N ALA A 105 3.14 10.81 19.41
CA ALA A 105 4.54 11.20 19.25
C ALA A 105 5.32 10.40 18.20
N MET A 106 4.84 9.25 17.77
CA MET A 106 5.57 8.35 16.91
C MET A 106 4.65 7.58 15.96
N THR A 107 5.24 6.99 14.93
CA THR A 107 4.57 6.01 14.07
C THR A 107 5.07 4.62 14.43
N VAL A 108 4.16 3.69 14.59
CA VAL A 108 4.46 2.27 14.84
C VAL A 108 4.13 1.46 13.61
N VAL A 109 5.03 0.58 13.22
CA VAL A 109 4.85 -0.36 12.11
C VAL A 109 4.97 -1.76 12.67
N ASP A 110 3.87 -2.51 12.63
CA ASP A 110 3.79 -3.90 13.07
C ASP A 110 3.86 -4.83 11.85
N VAL A 111 4.79 -5.79 11.88
CA VAL A 111 5.02 -6.77 10.82
C VAL A 111 4.38 -8.09 11.18
N ASN A 112 3.45 -8.54 10.35
CA ASN A 112 2.71 -9.78 10.57
C ASN A 112 2.98 -10.81 9.47
N THR A 113 3.09 -12.10 9.84
CA THR A 113 3.08 -13.21 8.88
C THR A 113 1.69 -13.43 8.31
N GLY A 114 1.62 -13.99 7.10
CA GLY A 114 0.39 -14.54 6.57
C GLY A 114 0.01 -15.88 7.22
N LYS A 115 -1.07 -16.46 6.72
CA LYS A 115 -1.54 -17.79 7.15
C LYS A 115 -0.57 -18.93 6.80
N PHE A 116 0.38 -18.69 5.89
CA PHE A 116 1.38 -19.65 5.47
C PHE A 116 2.67 -19.49 6.27
N THR A 117 2.79 -20.28 7.32
CA THR A 117 4.05 -20.48 8.05
C THR A 117 4.85 -21.64 7.43
N GLY A 118 5.14 -21.56 6.12
CA GLY A 118 5.99 -22.50 5.40
C GLY A 118 5.43 -23.93 5.22
N SER A 119 5.30 -24.38 4.00
CA SER A 119 5.10 -25.80 3.70
C SER A 119 6.47 -26.52 3.76
N GLY A 120 6.83 -27.05 4.93
CA GLY A 120 8.01 -27.94 5.08
C GLY A 120 9.37 -27.24 5.21
N GLY A 121 9.43 -25.92 5.36
CA GLY A 121 10.66 -25.16 5.58
C GLY A 121 10.90 -24.83 7.06
N ASN A 122 12.11 -24.37 7.36
CA ASN A 122 12.45 -23.84 8.66
C ASN A 122 11.63 -22.56 8.93
N LEU A 123 10.93 -22.50 10.07
CA LEU A 123 10.15 -21.33 10.50
C LEU A 123 11.00 -20.04 10.47
N GLU A 124 12.23 -20.12 10.94
CA GLU A 124 13.19 -19.02 10.96
C GLU A 124 13.46 -18.46 9.55
N GLU A 125 13.60 -19.30 8.55
CA GLU A 125 13.80 -18.88 7.15
C GLU A 125 12.59 -18.14 6.62
N THR A 126 11.39 -18.66 6.90
CA THR A 126 10.13 -18.02 6.49
C THR A 126 9.96 -16.65 7.12
N VAL A 127 10.23 -16.54 8.43
CA VAL A 127 10.19 -15.27 9.17
C VAL A 127 11.21 -14.29 8.61
N THR A 128 12.44 -14.72 8.40
CA THR A 128 13.50 -13.86 7.85
C THR A 128 13.13 -13.33 6.47
N LYS A 129 12.59 -14.18 5.59
CA LYS A 129 12.13 -13.77 4.25
C LYS A 129 11.00 -12.75 4.34
N ASN A 130 10.00 -12.99 5.20
CA ASN A 130 8.91 -12.05 5.42
C ASN A 130 9.41 -10.69 5.94
N ASN A 131 10.36 -10.70 6.88
CA ASN A 131 10.95 -9.48 7.43
C ASN A 131 11.79 -8.71 6.39
N LEU A 132 12.47 -9.41 5.47
CA LEU A 132 13.20 -8.77 4.36
C LEU A 132 12.24 -8.06 3.40
N GLU A 133 11.14 -8.72 3.02
CA GLU A 133 10.09 -8.10 2.20
C GLU A 133 9.44 -6.92 2.93
N ALA A 134 9.21 -7.07 4.25
CA ALA A 134 8.69 -6.01 5.09
C ALA A 134 9.63 -4.79 5.13
N ALA A 135 10.93 -4.98 5.27
CA ALA A 135 11.91 -3.89 5.29
C ALA A 135 11.87 -3.06 3.99
N GLU A 136 11.78 -3.71 2.83
CA GLU A 136 11.64 -3.03 1.54
C GLU A 136 10.34 -2.24 1.45
N GLU A 137 9.22 -2.88 1.81
CA GLU A 137 7.90 -2.28 1.73
C GLU A 137 7.74 -1.13 2.74
N ILE A 138 8.28 -1.25 3.95
CA ILE A 138 8.27 -0.17 4.95
C ILE A 138 8.91 1.09 4.37
N VAL A 139 10.12 0.99 3.82
CA VAL A 139 10.80 2.15 3.24
C VAL A 139 9.97 2.76 2.10
N ARG A 140 9.36 1.92 1.25
CA ARG A 140 8.47 2.39 0.20
C ARG A 140 7.27 3.15 0.77
N GLN A 141 6.64 2.66 1.84
CA GLN A 141 5.52 3.30 2.50
C GLN A 141 5.93 4.59 3.24
N LEU A 142 7.10 4.62 3.88
CA LEU A 142 7.62 5.83 4.50
C LEU A 142 7.79 6.98 3.48
N ARG A 143 8.27 6.66 2.29
CA ARG A 143 8.41 7.62 1.19
C ARG A 143 7.07 8.02 0.59
N LEU A 144 6.21 7.05 0.27
CA LEU A 144 4.91 7.27 -0.37
C LEU A 144 3.99 8.14 0.49
N ARG A 145 3.96 7.88 1.79
CA ARG A 145 3.09 8.57 2.75
C ARG A 145 3.75 9.78 3.40
N ASP A 146 5.03 10.05 3.09
CA ASP A 146 5.90 11.02 3.76
C ASP A 146 5.84 10.91 5.30
N ILE A 147 5.98 9.67 5.79
CA ILE A 147 6.03 9.39 7.22
C ILE A 147 7.39 9.81 7.76
N GLY A 148 7.40 10.58 8.84
CA GLY A 148 8.62 11.02 9.51
C GLY A 148 8.41 11.24 11.00
N GLY A 149 9.43 11.76 11.66
CA GLY A 149 9.53 11.80 13.12
C GLY A 149 10.14 10.51 13.66
N ILE A 150 9.72 10.08 14.84
CA ILE A 150 10.13 8.83 15.47
C ILE A 150 9.29 7.69 14.87
N ILE A 151 9.94 6.64 14.42
CA ILE A 151 9.32 5.46 13.84
C ILE A 151 9.84 4.23 14.59
N VAL A 152 8.94 3.39 15.05
CA VAL A 152 9.25 2.10 15.69
C VAL A 152 8.70 1.00 14.81
N ILE A 153 9.55 0.07 14.41
CA ILE A 153 9.20 -1.07 13.59
C ILE A 153 9.32 -2.32 14.45
N ASP A 154 8.26 -3.10 14.51
CA ASP A 154 8.20 -4.38 15.19
C ASP A 154 8.29 -5.49 14.14
N PHE A 155 9.52 -5.98 13.90
CA PHE A 155 9.76 -7.12 13.04
C PHE A 155 9.40 -8.41 13.78
N ILE A 156 9.00 -9.43 13.04
CA ILE A 156 8.75 -10.74 13.64
C ILE A 156 10.05 -11.27 14.24
N ASP A 157 9.95 -11.80 15.45
CA ASP A 157 11.08 -12.32 16.20
C ASP A 157 11.94 -13.30 15.40
N MET A 158 13.25 -13.05 15.40
CA MET A 158 14.25 -13.90 14.76
C MET A 158 15.23 -14.41 15.83
N VAL A 159 15.43 -15.71 15.87
CA VAL A 159 16.32 -16.35 16.84
C VAL A 159 17.78 -16.05 16.53
N LEU A 160 18.15 -16.12 15.24
CA LEU A 160 19.52 -15.95 14.81
C LEU A 160 19.89 -14.47 14.66
N GLU A 161 20.97 -14.05 15.31
CA GLU A 161 21.49 -12.68 15.22
C GLU A 161 21.86 -12.31 13.77
N SER A 162 22.43 -13.25 13.02
CA SER A 162 22.75 -13.05 11.59
C SER A 162 21.54 -12.69 10.74
N ASN A 163 20.35 -13.18 11.09
CA ASN A 163 19.12 -12.86 10.38
C ASN A 163 18.63 -11.46 10.75
N ARG A 164 18.78 -11.05 12.03
CA ARG A 164 18.48 -9.67 12.45
C ARG A 164 19.38 -8.66 11.73
N ASP A 165 20.68 -8.96 11.65
CA ASP A 165 21.63 -8.12 10.92
C ASP A 165 21.32 -8.03 9.42
N LEU A 166 20.85 -9.13 8.83
CA LEU A 166 20.46 -9.17 7.42
C LEU A 166 19.26 -8.26 7.15
N VAL A 167 18.24 -8.29 8.01
CA VAL A 167 17.04 -7.44 7.90
C VAL A 167 17.42 -5.97 8.11
N LEU A 168 18.25 -5.66 9.11
CA LEU A 168 18.74 -4.30 9.35
C LEU A 168 19.50 -3.76 8.14
N ARG A 169 20.42 -4.55 7.58
CA ARG A 169 21.16 -4.16 6.36
C ARG A 169 20.22 -3.88 5.20
N ARG A 170 19.22 -4.74 4.99
CA ARG A 170 18.22 -4.52 3.94
C ARG A 170 17.45 -3.21 4.14
N LEU A 171 17.02 -2.93 5.37
CA LEU A 171 16.34 -1.68 5.71
C LEU A 171 17.21 -0.46 5.40
N VAL A 172 18.47 -0.47 5.84
CA VAL A 172 19.44 0.63 5.61
C VAL A 172 19.77 0.78 4.12
N GLU A 173 19.93 -0.32 3.37
CA GLU A 173 20.13 -0.31 1.93
C GLU A 173 18.96 0.36 1.18
N CYS A 174 17.74 0.00 1.55
CA CYS A 174 16.54 0.62 0.95
C CYS A 174 16.43 2.10 1.30
N LEU A 175 16.77 2.48 2.54
CA LEU A 175 16.80 3.87 2.99
C LEU A 175 17.89 4.69 2.28
N GLY A 176 18.96 4.07 1.80
CA GLY A 176 20.00 4.75 1.02
C GLY A 176 19.48 5.42 -0.26
N ARG A 177 18.33 4.99 -0.77
CA ARG A 177 17.62 5.61 -1.90
C ARG A 177 16.69 6.77 -1.49
N ASP A 178 16.50 6.97 -0.18
CA ASP A 178 15.71 8.08 0.35
C ASP A 178 16.62 9.29 0.56
N ARG A 179 16.29 10.41 -0.09
CA ARG A 179 17.06 11.66 0.02
C ARG A 179 16.84 12.41 1.33
N THR A 180 15.95 11.93 2.18
CA THR A 180 15.68 12.54 3.47
C THR A 180 16.72 12.14 4.51
N ARG A 181 16.97 13.02 5.48
CA ARG A 181 17.82 12.66 6.62
C ARG A 181 17.11 11.64 7.48
N HIS A 182 17.78 10.54 7.76
CA HIS A 182 17.30 9.45 8.61
C HIS A 182 18.44 8.91 9.47
N GLN A 183 18.08 8.32 10.59
CA GLN A 183 18.98 7.58 11.48
C GLN A 183 18.26 6.30 11.90
N VAL A 184 18.98 5.18 11.89
CA VAL A 184 18.46 3.86 12.25
C VAL A 184 19.29 3.34 13.40
N ALA A 185 18.61 2.89 14.48
CA ALA A 185 19.25 2.16 15.57
C ALA A 185 19.33 0.67 15.24
N GLU A 186 20.12 -0.07 16.03
CA GLU A 186 20.25 -1.52 15.91
C GLU A 186 18.92 -2.23 16.15
N VAL A 187 18.78 -3.44 15.56
CA VAL A 187 17.68 -4.34 15.85
C VAL A 187 17.88 -4.95 17.24
N THR A 188 16.92 -4.75 18.12
CA THR A 188 16.93 -5.37 19.44
C THR A 188 16.77 -6.89 19.37
N SER A 189 17.08 -7.60 20.46
CA SER A 189 16.83 -9.05 20.55
C SER A 189 15.36 -9.44 20.35
N LEU A 190 14.45 -8.50 20.56
CA LEU A 190 13.00 -8.66 20.39
C LEU A 190 12.50 -8.21 18.99
N GLY A 191 13.38 -8.01 18.01
CA GLY A 191 12.98 -7.62 16.65
C GLY A 191 12.65 -6.14 16.47
N LEU A 192 12.69 -5.31 17.52
CA LEU A 192 12.36 -3.88 17.43
C LEU A 192 13.49 -3.08 16.78
N VAL A 193 13.12 -2.23 15.84
CA VAL A 193 13.98 -1.22 15.24
C VAL A 193 13.41 0.16 15.51
N GLN A 194 14.23 1.03 16.06
CA GLN A 194 13.90 2.45 16.20
C GLN A 194 14.63 3.25 15.13
N MET A 195 13.92 4.15 14.46
CA MET A 195 14.51 5.07 13.51
C MET A 195 13.89 6.46 13.58
N THR A 196 14.60 7.43 13.03
CA THR A 196 14.07 8.78 12.81
C THR A 196 14.19 9.15 11.34
N ARG A 197 13.21 9.86 10.81
CA ARG A 197 13.18 10.33 9.43
C ARG A 197 12.67 11.77 9.37
N LYS A 198 13.34 12.62 8.59
CA LYS A 198 12.86 13.98 8.35
C LYS A 198 11.73 13.94 7.32
N ARG A 199 10.61 14.62 7.60
CA ARG A 199 9.54 14.85 6.62
C ARG A 199 9.97 15.86 5.56
N ILE A 200 9.42 15.70 4.34
CA ILE A 200 9.60 16.65 3.24
C ILE A 200 8.49 17.70 3.28
N GLY A 201 7.25 17.27 3.49
CA GLY A 201 6.07 18.12 3.48
C GLY A 201 5.02 17.71 4.51
N THR A 202 3.76 17.93 4.18
CA THR A 202 2.62 17.40 4.92
C THR A 202 2.45 15.94 4.56
N GLY A 203 2.40 15.06 5.56
CA GLY A 203 2.19 13.63 5.31
C GLY A 203 0.87 13.36 4.59
N LEU A 204 0.84 12.27 3.80
CA LEU A 204 -0.34 11.91 3.02
C LEU A 204 -1.59 11.76 3.91
N LEU A 205 -1.44 11.09 5.05
CA LEU A 205 -2.55 10.90 5.99
C LEU A 205 -3.07 12.23 6.56
N GLU A 206 -2.17 13.15 6.91
CA GLU A 206 -2.56 14.46 7.43
C GLU A 206 -3.25 15.33 6.38
N ALA A 207 -2.87 15.17 5.10
CA ALA A 207 -3.49 15.93 4.00
C ALA A 207 -4.93 15.47 3.69
N PHE A 208 -5.27 14.20 4.00
CA PHE A 208 -6.56 13.60 3.69
C PHE A 208 -7.38 13.21 4.93
N SER A 209 -7.02 13.65 6.13
CA SER A 209 -7.74 13.29 7.36
C SER A 209 -7.89 14.45 8.32
N GLU A 210 -8.94 14.36 9.12
CA GLU A 210 -9.19 15.23 10.27
C GLU A 210 -9.21 14.40 11.55
N THR A 211 -8.87 15.03 12.68
CA THR A 211 -8.90 14.33 13.97
C THR A 211 -10.34 13.97 14.34
N CYS A 212 -10.60 12.70 14.64
CA CYS A 212 -11.92 12.25 15.04
C CYS A 212 -12.31 12.83 16.40
N GLU A 213 -13.38 13.61 16.46
CA GLU A 213 -13.87 14.26 17.69
C GLU A 213 -14.30 13.26 18.77
N HIS A 214 -14.79 12.05 18.37
CA HIS A 214 -15.28 11.06 19.31
C HIS A 214 -14.18 10.30 20.05
N CYS A 215 -13.15 9.85 19.33
CA CYS A 215 -12.11 9.02 19.93
C CYS A 215 -10.77 9.73 20.10
N GLN A 216 -10.62 10.95 19.54
CA GLN A 216 -9.41 11.77 19.62
C GLN A 216 -8.13 10.99 19.28
N GLY A 217 -8.21 10.11 18.26
CA GLY A 217 -7.13 9.26 17.81
C GLY A 217 -7.01 7.90 18.53
N ARG A 218 -7.83 7.60 19.54
CA ARG A 218 -7.76 6.33 20.29
C ARG A 218 -8.31 5.11 19.52
N GLY A 219 -9.19 5.32 18.54
CA GLY A 219 -9.85 4.23 17.80
C GLY A 219 -10.89 3.45 18.61
N LEU A 220 -11.20 3.90 19.83
CA LEU A 220 -12.12 3.26 20.75
C LEU A 220 -13.09 4.29 21.34
N LEU A 221 -14.33 3.87 21.56
CA LEU A 221 -15.30 4.61 22.36
C LEU A 221 -15.16 4.16 23.82
N VAL A 222 -14.84 5.09 24.70
CA VAL A 222 -14.70 4.81 26.13
C VAL A 222 -16.06 4.96 26.79
N SER A 223 -16.52 3.91 27.48
CA SER A 223 -17.72 3.95 28.33
C SER A 223 -17.35 4.19 29.79
N HIS A 224 -18.22 4.82 30.55
CA HIS A 224 -18.06 4.97 32.00
C HIS A 224 -18.34 3.66 32.76
N GLU A 225 -19.07 2.73 32.14
CA GLU A 225 -19.37 1.41 32.70
C GLU A 225 -18.63 0.33 31.91
N PRO A 226 -18.24 -0.79 32.56
CA PRO A 226 -17.66 -1.93 31.88
C PRO A 226 -18.58 -2.42 30.77
N VAL A 227 -18.05 -2.53 29.56
CA VAL A 227 -18.78 -3.07 28.40
C VAL A 227 -18.65 -4.59 28.43
N GLU A 228 -19.78 -5.30 28.50
CA GLU A 228 -19.78 -6.75 28.39
C GLU A 228 -19.17 -7.16 27.02
N PRO A 229 -18.26 -8.16 27.00
CA PRO A 229 -17.72 -8.65 25.75
C PRO A 229 -18.88 -9.14 24.88
N ARG A 230 -19.07 -8.51 23.72
CA ARG A 230 -20.00 -9.01 22.69
C ARG A 230 -19.64 -10.45 22.40
N GLY A 231 -20.42 -11.39 22.91
CA GLY A 231 -20.33 -12.78 22.52
C GLY A 231 -20.33 -12.86 21.00
N LYS A 232 -19.47 -13.71 20.43
CA LYS A 232 -19.43 -13.95 19.00
C LYS A 232 -20.87 -14.12 18.53
N GLN A 233 -21.45 -13.12 17.88
CA GLN A 233 -22.66 -13.31 17.11
C GLN A 233 -22.32 -14.39 16.09
N GLN A 234 -22.78 -15.60 16.34
CA GLN A 234 -22.90 -16.60 15.31
C GLN A 234 -23.80 -15.97 14.26
N ASP A 235 -23.29 -15.83 13.05
CA ASP A 235 -24.07 -15.50 11.87
C ASP A 235 -25.12 -16.61 11.74
N GLU A 236 -26.29 -16.39 12.34
CA GLU A 236 -27.47 -17.20 12.08
C GLU A 236 -27.93 -16.88 10.65
N GLU A 237 -27.46 -17.68 9.71
CA GLU A 237 -28.12 -17.76 8.42
C GLU A 237 -29.63 -17.95 8.62
N PRO A 238 -30.48 -17.14 7.97
CA PRO A 238 -31.92 -17.31 8.09
C PRO A 238 -32.29 -18.69 7.54
N ARG A 239 -32.63 -19.61 8.44
CA ARG A 239 -33.19 -20.92 8.08
C ARG A 239 -34.48 -20.68 7.29
N ARG A 240 -34.38 -20.83 5.96
CA ARG A 240 -35.52 -20.86 5.06
C ARG A 240 -36.48 -21.95 5.56
N ALA A 241 -37.67 -21.53 6.03
CA ALA A 241 -38.76 -22.39 6.40
C ALA A 241 -39.10 -23.33 5.22
N ARG A 242 -38.75 -24.61 5.37
CA ARG A 242 -39.27 -25.67 4.53
C ARG A 242 -40.74 -25.86 4.86
N ARG A 243 -41.62 -25.27 4.09
CA ARG A 243 -43.05 -25.61 4.06
C ARG A 243 -43.20 -27.09 3.67
N GLY A 244 -43.68 -27.86 4.61
CA GLY A 244 -44.08 -29.24 4.37
C GLY A 244 -45.19 -29.32 3.34
N ARG A 245 -45.05 -30.22 2.40
CA ARG A 245 -46.14 -30.81 1.63
C ARG A 245 -46.05 -32.34 1.79
N SER A 246 -46.91 -32.86 2.58
CA SER A 246 -47.25 -34.27 2.68
C SER A 246 -48.09 -34.70 1.49
N ARG A 247 -47.80 -35.89 0.94
CA ARG A 247 -48.63 -36.92 0.28
C ARG A 247 -47.70 -37.73 -0.59
N GLY A 248 -47.46 -38.99 -0.38
CA GLY A 248 -48.33 -40.14 -0.30
C GLY A 248 -48.08 -40.97 -1.54
N GLY A 249 -47.68 -42.25 -1.44
CA GLY A 249 -47.85 -43.24 -2.50
C GLY A 249 -46.58 -44.00 -2.93
N ASP A 250 -46.38 -45.14 -2.35
CA ASP A 250 -45.99 -46.46 -2.84
C ASP A 250 -45.13 -46.63 -4.12
N GLY A 251 -44.12 -47.53 -4.06
CA GLY A 251 -43.63 -48.30 -5.19
C GLY A 251 -42.07 -48.39 -5.30
N ALA A 252 -41.51 -49.45 -4.75
CA ALA A 252 -40.22 -49.99 -5.17
C ALA A 252 -40.43 -50.91 -6.39
N PRO A 253 -39.41 -51.57 -7.05
CA PRO A 253 -37.96 -51.46 -6.88
C PRO A 253 -37.13 -51.51 -8.23
N ALA A 254 -35.80 -51.54 -8.07
CA ALA A 254 -34.75 -52.20 -8.90
C ALA A 254 -34.09 -51.44 -10.05
N GLY A 255 -32.73 -51.48 -10.05
CA GLY A 255 -31.89 -51.46 -11.21
C GLY A 255 -30.73 -50.46 -11.22
N GLY A 256 -29.51 -50.87 -10.82
CA GLY A 256 -28.28 -50.18 -11.20
C GLY A 256 -27.84 -50.62 -12.61
N PRO A 257 -26.61 -50.40 -13.07
CA PRO A 257 -25.56 -49.45 -12.70
C PRO A 257 -24.96 -48.71 -13.92
N ASN A 258 -23.94 -47.93 -13.70
CA ASN A 258 -22.85 -47.62 -14.64
C ASN A 258 -22.76 -46.18 -15.24
N GLY A 259 -21.58 -45.60 -15.06
CA GLY A 259 -20.86 -45.03 -16.19
C GLY A 259 -20.57 -43.51 -16.15
N GLY A 260 -19.32 -43.16 -15.96
CA GLY A 260 -18.72 -42.12 -16.78
C GLY A 260 -18.44 -40.76 -16.14
N LYS A 261 -17.20 -40.56 -15.71
CA LYS A 261 -16.50 -39.26 -15.75
C LYS A 261 -16.42 -38.75 -17.21
N PRO A 262 -16.23 -37.42 -17.48
CA PRO A 262 -14.91 -36.87 -17.27
C PRO A 262 -14.86 -35.39 -16.84
N ALA A 263 -13.66 -35.03 -16.44
CA ALA A 263 -13.14 -33.75 -16.09
C ALA A 263 -13.20 -32.68 -17.20
N SER A 264 -13.43 -31.42 -16.82
CA SER A 264 -13.00 -30.28 -17.64
C SER A 264 -12.15 -29.31 -16.82
N ARG A 265 -10.91 -29.27 -17.24
CA ARG A 265 -9.83 -28.37 -16.86
C ARG A 265 -10.14 -26.97 -17.38
N VAL A 266 -10.18 -25.95 -16.53
CA VAL A 266 -10.11 -24.55 -16.96
C VAL A 266 -8.77 -23.99 -16.51
N THR A 267 -7.89 -23.77 -17.47
CA THR A 267 -6.63 -23.06 -17.36
C THR A 267 -6.91 -21.57 -17.52
N SER A 268 -6.67 -20.77 -16.48
CA SER A 268 -6.52 -19.32 -16.64
C SER A 268 -5.02 -18.98 -16.61
N ARG A 269 -4.52 -18.58 -17.74
CA ARG A 269 -3.19 -17.96 -17.90
C ARG A 269 -3.30 -16.50 -17.52
N HIS A 270 -2.48 -16.07 -16.60
CA HIS A 270 -2.13 -14.65 -16.42
C HIS A 270 -0.76 -14.41 -17.06
N PRO A 271 -0.60 -13.36 -17.86
CA PRO A 271 0.70 -12.86 -18.24
C PRO A 271 1.02 -11.60 -17.40
N PHE A 272 2.04 -11.69 -16.58
CA PHE A 272 2.82 -10.52 -16.19
C PHE A 272 4.29 -10.91 -16.28
N ALA A 273 4.93 -10.39 -17.33
CA ALA A 273 6.37 -10.34 -17.48
C ALA A 273 6.78 -8.87 -17.57
N ARG A 274 7.76 -8.53 -16.75
CA ARG A 274 8.70 -7.41 -16.75
C ARG A 274 8.19 -6.03 -16.38
#